data_a8cf773505767366d68430e10fcc7f6b
#
_entry.id   a8cf773505767366d68430e10fcc7f6b
#
_cell.length_a   1.000
_cell.length_b   1.000
_cell.length_c   1.000
_cell.angle_alpha   90.00
_cell.angle_beta   90.00
_cell.angle_gamma   90.00
#
_symmetry.space_group_name_H-M   'P 1'
#
loop_
_entity.id
_entity.type
_entity.pdbx_description
1 polymer ?
#
loop_
_entity_poly.entity_id
_entity_poly.type
_entity_poly.pdbx_seq_one_letter_code
_entity_poly.pdbx_strand_id
1 'polypeptide(L)'
;DYTGGIPLYQEQLMKMAVRVGFTLDEAEQLRRIVGKKKVDQMPAWKEKIFEKVEENRLTNAWTGHRGEEAADVLWQVAEDSANYSFNKSHSIAYATLAAWTTYLKFKYPKEFFLSLLKMTQFEPAPHEEIAKITTELPYFDIELLPPDLGRSSMDFKIEGKDIRYGLNSIKGVSQKTLQALTDFRESDTPTKYDIFISAKQAGINIGVLSALIQAGALQSYKTKRSRLVLEAQSFNLLTDREKRNFIQLGPKFNYDVLNT
;
A
#
# COMPACT_ATOMS: atom_id res chain seq x y z
N ASP A 1 26.76 21.08 16.86
CA ASP A 1 26.06 21.02 15.59
C ASP A 1 25.67 19.56 15.26
N TYR A 2 24.38 19.29 15.19
CA TYR A 2 23.83 17.91 15.03
C TYR A 2 23.94 17.39 13.57
N THR A 3 24.40 18.22 12.61
CA THR A 3 24.62 17.87 11.22
C THR A 3 26.08 17.93 10.78
N GLY A 4 27.03 17.97 11.74
CA GLY A 4 28.47 18.02 11.44
C GLY A 4 28.92 19.28 10.69
N GLY A 5 28.21 20.41 10.85
CA GLY A 5 28.50 21.67 10.15
C GLY A 5 27.83 21.82 8.78
N ILE A 6 27.13 20.79 8.28
CA ILE A 6 26.48 20.85 6.98
C ILE A 6 25.03 21.35 7.12
N PRO A 7 24.63 22.44 6.42
CA PRO A 7 23.25 22.94 6.45
C PRO A 7 22.34 22.09 5.58
N LEU A 8 21.73 21.06 6.17
CA LEU A 8 20.82 20.15 5.50
C LEU A 8 19.36 20.64 5.50
N TYR A 9 18.97 21.39 6.52
CA TYR A 9 17.60 21.78 6.74
C TYR A 9 17.36 23.28 6.53
N GLN A 10 16.18 23.62 6.01
CA GLN A 10 15.77 25.01 5.81
C GLN A 10 15.84 25.84 7.09
N GLU A 11 15.54 25.25 8.23
CA GLU A 11 15.60 25.87 9.55
C GLU A 11 17.04 26.21 9.97
N GLN A 12 18.05 25.54 9.41
CA GLN A 12 19.44 25.89 9.64
C GLN A 12 19.79 27.17 8.87
N LEU A 13 19.38 27.33 7.62
CA LEU A 13 19.52 28.57 6.86
C LEU A 13 18.86 29.75 7.59
N MET A 14 17.63 29.56 8.10
CA MET A 14 16.94 30.60 8.87
C MET A 14 17.75 30.99 10.14
N LYS A 15 18.28 30.00 10.86
CA LYS A 15 19.12 30.27 12.03
C LYS A 15 20.40 31.01 11.67
N MET A 16 21.02 30.71 10.55
CA MET A 16 22.18 31.41 10.05
C MET A 16 21.83 32.86 9.73
N ALA A 17 20.71 33.09 9.01
CA ALA A 17 20.24 34.45 8.71
C ALA A 17 19.95 35.27 9.98
N VAL A 18 19.23 34.70 10.94
CA VAL A 18 18.98 35.40 12.23
C VAL A 18 20.28 35.72 12.94
N ARG A 19 21.28 34.84 12.89
CA ARG A 19 22.57 35.07 13.56
C ARG A 19 23.39 36.19 12.94
N VAL A 20 23.21 36.51 11.67
CA VAL A 20 23.84 37.65 10.99
C VAL A 20 23.00 38.92 11.07
N GLY A 21 21.92 38.94 11.84
CA GLY A 21 21.16 40.15 12.13
C GLY A 21 19.82 40.30 11.45
N PHE A 22 19.36 39.28 10.70
CA PHE A 22 17.99 39.27 10.17
C PHE A 22 16.96 39.00 11.27
N THR A 23 15.80 39.58 11.16
CA THR A 23 14.65 39.18 11.96
C THR A 23 14.17 37.78 11.54
N LEU A 24 13.36 37.13 12.38
CA LEU A 24 12.81 35.84 12.07
C LEU A 24 11.90 35.89 10.81
N ASP A 25 11.16 36.97 10.64
CA ASP A 25 10.29 37.18 9.45
C ASP A 25 11.10 37.35 8.16
N GLU A 26 12.20 38.07 8.23
CA GLU A 26 13.13 38.22 7.11
C GLU A 26 13.81 36.87 6.78
N ALA A 27 14.22 36.12 7.79
CA ALA A 27 14.81 34.80 7.59
C ALA A 27 13.81 33.83 6.94
N GLU A 28 12.51 33.89 7.32
CA GLU A 28 11.45 33.13 6.67
C GLU A 28 11.20 33.59 5.21
N GLN A 29 11.29 34.88 4.93
CA GLN A 29 11.21 35.39 3.56
C GLN A 29 12.38 34.89 2.71
N LEU A 30 13.61 34.92 3.22
CA LEU A 30 14.80 34.38 2.55
C LEU A 30 14.59 32.89 2.25
N ARG A 31 14.16 32.10 3.24
CA ARG A 31 13.85 30.70 3.06
C ARG A 31 12.84 30.44 1.94
N ARG A 32 11.77 31.23 1.85
CA ARG A 32 10.73 31.12 0.80
C ARG A 32 11.27 31.47 -0.58
N ILE A 33 12.11 32.49 -0.68
CA ILE A 33 12.69 32.93 -1.96
C ILE A 33 13.67 31.89 -2.47
N VAL A 34 14.54 31.42 -1.61
CA VAL A 34 15.52 30.37 -1.87
C VAL A 34 14.80 29.07 -2.24
N GLY A 35 13.85 28.61 -1.42
CA GLY A 35 13.12 27.34 -1.64
C GLY A 35 12.20 27.33 -2.86
N LYS A 36 11.69 28.50 -3.29
CA LYS A 36 10.84 28.64 -4.49
C LYS A 36 11.63 29.04 -5.76
N LYS A 37 12.96 29.15 -5.66
CA LYS A 37 13.86 29.55 -6.76
C LYS A 37 13.39 30.83 -7.48
N LYS A 38 13.03 31.86 -6.69
CA LYS A 38 12.63 33.15 -7.26
C LYS A 38 13.86 33.92 -7.72
N VAL A 39 14.35 33.56 -8.91
CA VAL A 39 15.60 34.05 -9.48
C VAL A 39 15.63 35.57 -9.61
N ASP A 40 14.48 36.19 -9.86
CA ASP A 40 14.29 37.66 -9.95
C ASP A 40 14.55 38.39 -8.63
N GLN A 41 14.33 37.75 -7.49
CA GLN A 41 14.51 38.36 -6.16
C GLN A 41 15.87 38.02 -5.52
N MET A 42 16.58 37.05 -6.06
CA MET A 42 17.87 36.59 -5.50
C MET A 42 18.94 37.68 -5.43
N PRO A 43 19.14 38.54 -6.47
CA PRO A 43 20.15 39.60 -6.38
C PRO A 43 19.93 40.60 -5.22
N ALA A 44 18.68 41.07 -5.04
CA ALA A 44 18.32 41.98 -3.98
C ALA A 44 18.57 41.40 -2.58
N TRP A 45 18.32 40.09 -2.43
CA TRP A 45 18.59 39.39 -1.17
C TRP A 45 20.10 39.18 -0.93
N LYS A 46 20.87 38.98 -2.00
CA LYS A 46 22.34 38.94 -1.88
C LYS A 46 22.86 40.25 -1.33
N GLU A 47 22.49 41.40 -1.91
CA GLU A 47 22.87 42.72 -1.41
C GLU A 47 22.48 42.91 0.07
N LYS A 48 21.23 42.54 0.41
CA LYS A 48 20.75 42.65 1.79
C LYS A 48 21.55 41.78 2.79
N ILE A 49 22.03 40.62 2.35
CA ILE A 49 22.89 39.75 3.16
C ILE A 49 24.23 40.47 3.41
N PHE A 50 24.83 41.06 2.37
CA PHE A 50 26.10 41.80 2.50
C PHE A 50 25.96 42.99 3.46
N GLU A 51 24.90 43.79 3.33
CA GLU A 51 24.60 44.89 4.23
C GLU A 51 24.47 44.43 5.68
N LYS A 52 23.70 43.37 5.94
CA LYS A 52 23.47 42.83 7.28
C LYS A 52 24.76 42.28 7.92
N VAL A 53 25.58 41.60 7.13
CA VAL A 53 26.87 41.09 7.60
C VAL A 53 27.83 42.23 7.94
N GLU A 54 27.86 43.32 7.16
CA GLU A 54 28.67 44.48 7.40
C GLU A 54 28.23 45.24 8.68
N GLU A 55 26.91 45.39 8.87
CA GLU A 55 26.32 46.01 10.07
C GLU A 55 26.61 45.18 11.34
N ASN A 56 26.70 43.87 11.23
CA ASN A 56 26.75 42.98 12.39
C ASN A 56 28.11 42.33 12.62
N ARG A 57 28.97 43.04 13.39
CA ARG A 57 30.33 42.59 13.70
C ARG A 57 30.43 41.23 14.40
N LEU A 58 29.35 40.67 14.92
CA LEU A 58 29.31 39.34 15.57
C LEU A 58 29.54 38.18 14.57
N THR A 59 29.36 38.41 13.29
CA THR A 59 29.55 37.41 12.25
C THR A 59 31.00 36.95 12.13
N ASN A 60 31.98 37.83 12.38
CA ASN A 60 33.39 37.49 12.29
C ASN A 60 33.80 36.36 13.26
N ALA A 61 33.19 36.32 14.46
CA ALA A 61 33.43 35.27 15.45
C ALA A 61 32.70 33.97 15.14
N TRP A 62 31.65 34.04 14.33
CA TRP A 62 30.80 32.91 14.02
C TRP A 62 31.24 32.12 12.80
N THR A 63 31.64 32.79 11.73
CA THR A 63 32.00 32.14 10.46
C THR A 63 33.50 31.83 10.35
N GLY A 64 34.36 32.45 11.15
CA GLY A 64 35.81 32.45 10.98
C GLY A 64 36.29 33.31 9.80
N HIS A 65 35.40 33.94 9.08
CA HIS A 65 35.64 34.86 7.95
C HIS A 65 35.37 36.29 8.35
N ARG A 66 35.83 37.25 7.57
CA ARG A 66 35.66 38.70 7.84
C ARG A 66 34.83 39.35 6.75
N GLY A 67 33.85 40.19 7.14
CA GLY A 67 33.12 41.06 6.25
C GLY A 67 32.55 40.34 5.01
N GLU A 68 33.02 40.71 3.84
CA GLU A 68 32.54 40.17 2.54
C GLU A 68 32.68 38.65 2.46
N GLU A 69 33.76 38.05 2.99
CA GLU A 69 33.92 36.58 2.99
C GLU A 69 32.79 35.87 3.78
N ALA A 70 32.36 36.48 4.91
CA ALA A 70 31.25 35.93 5.69
C ALA A 70 29.92 36.02 4.94
N ALA A 71 29.69 37.10 4.19
CA ALA A 71 28.51 37.29 3.34
C ALA A 71 28.49 36.31 2.17
N ASP A 72 29.62 36.10 1.51
CA ASP A 72 29.74 35.12 0.41
C ASP A 72 29.50 33.72 0.89
N VAL A 73 30.02 33.30 2.03
CA VAL A 73 29.76 31.98 2.64
C VAL A 73 28.26 31.81 2.93
N LEU A 74 27.61 32.81 3.53
CA LEU A 74 26.17 32.72 3.82
C LEU A 74 25.34 32.67 2.52
N TRP A 75 25.72 33.46 1.51
CA TRP A 75 25.08 33.46 0.23
C TRP A 75 25.22 32.11 -0.48
N GLN A 76 26.43 31.56 -0.53
CA GLN A 76 26.68 30.24 -1.13
C GLN A 76 25.86 29.16 -0.44
N VAL A 77 25.79 29.17 0.88
CA VAL A 77 24.91 28.25 1.63
C VAL A 77 23.44 28.45 1.26
N ALA A 78 23.00 29.70 1.04
CA ALA A 78 21.62 29.97 0.61
C ALA A 78 21.33 29.42 -0.80
N GLU A 79 22.25 29.62 -1.76
CA GLU A 79 22.14 29.08 -3.11
C GLU A 79 22.12 27.55 -3.14
N ASP A 80 23.04 26.92 -2.42
CA ASP A 80 23.10 25.46 -2.33
C ASP A 80 21.84 24.90 -1.64
N SER A 81 21.34 25.59 -0.61
CA SER A 81 20.10 25.24 0.07
C SER A 81 18.86 25.35 -0.83
N ALA A 82 18.87 26.20 -1.86
CA ALA A 82 17.78 26.32 -2.83
C ALA A 82 17.53 25.01 -3.61
N ASN A 83 18.55 24.19 -3.75
CA ASN A 83 18.49 22.95 -4.48
C ASN A 83 18.15 21.73 -3.61
N TYR A 84 18.62 21.71 -2.37
CA TYR A 84 18.65 20.50 -1.54
C TYR A 84 18.14 20.66 -0.09
N SER A 85 17.75 21.87 0.33
CA SER A 85 17.30 22.05 1.70
C SER A 85 15.93 21.44 1.96
N PHE A 86 15.83 20.66 3.01
CA PHE A 86 14.63 19.93 3.39
C PHE A 86 14.00 20.49 4.66
N ASN A 87 12.68 20.43 4.78
CA ASN A 87 12.00 20.86 5.99
C ASN A 87 12.24 19.84 7.12
N LYS A 88 12.80 20.30 8.24
CA LYS A 88 13.15 19.43 9.37
C LYS A 88 11.93 18.79 10.03
N SER A 89 10.84 19.54 10.20
CA SER A 89 9.61 19.02 10.78
C SER A 89 9.02 17.90 9.94
N HIS A 90 9.06 18.03 8.60
CA HIS A 90 8.66 16.97 7.69
C HIS A 90 9.55 15.73 7.83
N SER A 91 10.88 15.90 7.88
CA SER A 91 11.83 14.81 8.11
C SER A 91 11.54 14.06 9.42
N ILE A 92 11.30 14.79 10.51
CA ILE A 92 11.01 14.20 11.82
C ILE A 92 9.68 13.43 11.78
N ALA A 93 8.65 14.01 11.17
CA ALA A 93 7.35 13.35 11.07
C ALA A 93 7.46 12.01 10.33
N TYR A 94 8.10 11.99 9.16
CA TYR A 94 8.31 10.76 8.39
C TYR A 94 9.23 9.76 9.09
N ALA A 95 10.31 10.23 9.71
CA ALA A 95 11.20 9.34 10.47
C ALA A 95 10.48 8.70 11.67
N THR A 96 9.59 9.45 12.33
CA THR A 96 8.78 8.92 13.44
C THR A 96 7.81 7.86 12.94
N LEU A 97 7.10 8.11 11.83
CA LEU A 97 6.21 7.12 11.23
C LEU A 97 6.99 5.88 10.78
N ALA A 98 8.14 6.05 10.13
CA ALA A 98 8.99 4.94 9.73
C ALA A 98 9.46 4.11 10.93
N ALA A 99 9.85 4.75 12.03
CA ALA A 99 10.24 4.07 13.26
C ALA A 99 9.06 3.29 13.87
N TRP A 100 7.87 3.88 13.92
CA TRP A 100 6.67 3.22 14.45
C TRP A 100 6.23 2.04 13.59
N THR A 101 6.19 2.22 12.27
CA THR A 101 5.81 1.12 11.36
C THR A 101 6.82 -0.02 11.43
N THR A 102 8.10 0.28 11.50
CA THR A 102 9.16 -0.72 11.70
C THR A 102 8.98 -1.45 13.03
N TYR A 103 8.78 -0.72 14.13
CA TYR A 103 8.53 -1.31 15.45
C TYR A 103 7.31 -2.24 15.44
N LEU A 104 6.18 -1.81 14.86
CA LEU A 104 4.97 -2.62 14.77
C LEU A 104 5.19 -3.87 13.92
N LYS A 105 5.89 -3.75 12.79
CA LYS A 105 6.21 -4.86 11.90
C LYS A 105 6.98 -5.98 12.62
N PHE A 106 7.95 -5.63 13.45
CA PHE A 106 8.77 -6.61 14.16
C PHE A 106 8.13 -7.11 15.46
N LYS A 107 7.35 -6.29 16.15
CA LYS A 107 6.73 -6.66 17.42
C LYS A 107 5.39 -7.37 17.26
N TYR A 108 4.61 -6.98 16.24
CA TYR A 108 3.27 -7.49 15.98
C TYR A 108 3.11 -7.84 14.47
N PRO A 109 3.93 -8.77 13.94
CA PRO A 109 3.99 -9.00 12.51
C PRO A 109 2.64 -9.46 11.92
N LYS A 110 1.89 -10.30 12.59
CA LYS A 110 0.59 -10.79 12.09
C LYS A 110 -0.42 -9.66 11.91
N GLU A 111 -0.56 -8.82 12.93
CA GLU A 111 -1.47 -7.67 12.90
C GLU A 111 -1.02 -6.61 11.90
N PHE A 112 0.29 -6.40 11.80
CA PHE A 112 0.87 -5.48 10.84
C PHE A 112 0.58 -5.92 9.40
N PHE A 113 0.91 -7.16 9.05
CA PHE A 113 0.68 -7.68 7.70
C PHE A 113 -0.80 -7.87 7.39
N LEU A 114 -1.63 -8.25 8.37
CA LEU A 114 -3.08 -8.26 8.19
C LEU A 114 -3.61 -6.88 7.81
N SER A 115 -3.17 -5.84 8.52
CA SER A 115 -3.58 -4.46 8.26
C SER A 115 -3.11 -4.01 6.88
N LEU A 116 -1.87 -4.31 6.52
CA LEU A 116 -1.29 -3.98 5.22
C LEU A 116 -2.05 -4.66 4.08
N LEU A 117 -2.35 -5.97 4.19
CA LEU A 117 -3.15 -6.71 3.22
C LEU A 117 -4.56 -6.13 3.06
N LYS A 118 -5.22 -5.73 4.15
CA LYS A 118 -6.54 -5.09 4.08
C LYS A 118 -6.50 -3.73 3.38
N MET A 119 -5.41 -2.98 3.50
CA MET A 119 -5.25 -1.69 2.84
C MET A 119 -5.04 -1.80 1.33
N THR A 120 -4.61 -2.96 0.82
CA THR A 120 -4.38 -3.15 -0.63
C THR A 120 -5.63 -2.90 -1.48
N GLN A 121 -6.84 -3.03 -0.93
CA GLN A 121 -8.07 -2.76 -1.65
C GLN A 121 -8.21 -1.30 -2.14
N PHE A 122 -7.44 -0.38 -1.54
CA PHE A 122 -7.43 1.04 -1.91
C PHE A 122 -6.30 1.39 -2.90
N GLU A 123 -5.43 0.42 -3.21
CA GLU A 123 -4.34 0.61 -4.15
C GLU A 123 -4.81 0.47 -5.62
N PRO A 124 -4.15 1.14 -6.57
CA PRO A 124 -4.49 1.03 -7.99
C PRO A 124 -4.37 -0.39 -8.55
N ALA A 125 -3.43 -1.19 -8.04
CA ALA A 125 -3.16 -2.56 -8.44
C ALA A 125 -3.14 -3.51 -7.22
N PRO A 126 -4.30 -3.81 -6.59
CA PRO A 126 -4.38 -4.55 -5.34
C PRO A 126 -3.66 -5.91 -5.36
N HIS A 127 -3.78 -6.66 -6.45
CA HIS A 127 -3.18 -7.99 -6.56
C HIS A 127 -1.66 -7.97 -6.64
N GLU A 128 -1.08 -6.94 -7.25
CA GLU A 128 0.37 -6.75 -7.31
C GLU A 128 0.92 -6.42 -5.93
N GLU A 129 0.21 -5.58 -5.18
CA GLU A 129 0.58 -5.26 -3.79
C GLU A 129 0.46 -6.48 -2.87
N ILE A 130 -0.62 -7.28 -2.98
CA ILE A 130 -0.74 -8.55 -2.26
C ILE A 130 0.45 -9.47 -2.59
N ALA A 131 0.83 -9.58 -3.86
CA ALA A 131 1.96 -10.40 -4.27
C ALA A 131 3.28 -9.92 -3.63
N LYS A 132 3.53 -8.61 -3.61
CA LYS A 132 4.71 -8.03 -2.94
C LYS A 132 4.72 -8.34 -1.45
N ILE A 133 3.60 -8.10 -0.75
CA ILE A 133 3.48 -8.40 0.68
C ILE A 133 3.73 -9.88 0.95
N THR A 134 3.20 -10.76 0.10
CA THR A 134 3.34 -12.21 0.25
C THR A 134 4.80 -12.66 0.20
N THR A 135 5.68 -11.96 -0.52
CA THR A 135 7.12 -12.29 -0.56
C THR A 135 7.83 -12.01 0.76
N GLU A 136 7.29 -11.14 1.60
CA GLU A 136 7.88 -10.78 2.90
C GLU A 136 7.41 -11.69 4.05
N LEU A 137 6.20 -12.25 3.97
CA LEU A 137 5.59 -13.02 5.06
C LEU A 137 6.47 -14.17 5.58
N PRO A 138 7.19 -14.94 4.72
CA PRO A 138 8.03 -16.04 5.18
C PRO A 138 9.18 -15.61 6.11
N TYR A 139 9.68 -14.37 6.00
CA TYR A 139 10.70 -13.84 6.91
C TYR A 139 10.20 -13.68 8.37
N PHE A 140 8.87 -13.72 8.56
CA PHE A 140 8.21 -13.63 9.86
C PHE A 140 7.51 -14.93 10.26
N ASP A 141 7.81 -16.04 9.58
CA ASP A 141 7.15 -17.36 9.78
C ASP A 141 5.62 -17.29 9.65
N ILE A 142 5.14 -16.48 8.72
CA ILE A 142 3.72 -16.30 8.38
C ILE A 142 3.49 -16.79 6.96
N GLU A 143 2.41 -17.53 6.75
CA GLU A 143 1.95 -17.97 5.44
C GLU A 143 0.64 -17.24 5.05
N LEU A 144 0.51 -16.87 3.79
CA LEU A 144 -0.77 -16.45 3.23
C LEU A 144 -1.55 -17.68 2.78
N LEU A 145 -2.45 -18.14 3.63
CA LEU A 145 -3.29 -19.30 3.35
C LEU A 145 -4.26 -19.01 2.20
N PRO A 146 -4.47 -19.96 1.28
CA PRO A 146 -5.36 -19.77 0.14
C PRO A 146 -6.80 -19.49 0.58
N PRO A 147 -7.63 -18.88 -0.28
CA PRO A 147 -9.03 -18.69 0.03
C PRO A 147 -9.75 -20.05 0.15
N ASP A 148 -10.69 -20.11 1.07
CA ASP A 148 -11.52 -21.28 1.32
C ASP A 148 -12.94 -20.80 1.65
N LEU A 149 -13.95 -21.28 0.93
CA LEU A 149 -15.32 -20.79 1.08
C LEU A 149 -15.87 -21.00 2.50
N GLY A 150 -15.55 -22.12 3.13
CA GLY A 150 -16.00 -22.45 4.49
C GLY A 150 -15.21 -21.72 5.58
N ARG A 151 -13.92 -21.43 5.35
CA ARG A 151 -12.99 -20.92 6.37
C ARG A 151 -12.67 -19.45 6.21
N SER A 152 -12.61 -18.90 4.99
CA SER A 152 -12.30 -17.49 4.76
C SER A 152 -13.39 -16.56 5.27
N SER A 153 -13.00 -15.40 5.78
CA SER A 153 -13.91 -14.27 5.95
C SER A 153 -14.01 -13.49 4.63
N MET A 154 -14.86 -12.47 4.59
CA MET A 154 -14.90 -11.58 3.44
C MET A 154 -13.57 -10.84 3.27
N ASP A 155 -13.00 -10.34 4.37
CA ASP A 155 -11.66 -9.75 4.40
C ASP A 155 -10.61 -10.76 4.86
N PHE A 156 -9.33 -10.41 4.68
CA PHE A 156 -8.23 -11.15 5.29
C PHE A 156 -8.43 -11.28 6.80
N LYS A 157 -8.06 -12.42 7.35
CA LYS A 157 -8.12 -12.67 8.80
C LYS A 157 -6.93 -13.48 9.29
N ILE A 158 -6.58 -13.30 10.56
CA ILE A 158 -5.62 -14.17 11.23
C ILE A 158 -6.25 -15.56 11.45
N GLU A 159 -5.51 -16.59 11.13
CA GLU A 159 -5.86 -17.98 11.36
C GLU A 159 -4.65 -18.71 11.97
N GLY A 160 -4.64 -18.80 13.30
CA GLY A 160 -3.49 -19.34 14.06
C GLY A 160 -2.27 -18.42 13.97
N LYS A 161 -1.17 -18.92 13.41
CA LYS A 161 0.04 -18.12 13.13
C LYS A 161 -0.02 -17.40 11.77
N ASP A 162 -0.92 -17.78 10.90
CA ASP A 162 -0.97 -17.43 9.49
C ASP A 162 -2.09 -16.41 9.20
N ILE A 163 -2.16 -15.97 7.95
CA ILE A 163 -3.22 -15.07 7.47
C ILE A 163 -3.99 -15.77 6.36
N ARG A 164 -5.32 -15.85 6.51
CA ARG A 164 -6.22 -16.41 5.50
C ARG A 164 -6.61 -15.35 4.49
N TYR A 165 -6.57 -15.71 3.19
CA TYR A 165 -7.01 -14.85 2.10
C TYR A 165 -8.50 -14.52 2.20
N GLY A 166 -8.86 -13.25 2.02
CA GLY A 166 -10.24 -12.78 2.04
C GLY A 166 -10.99 -13.03 0.73
N LEU A 167 -12.27 -13.39 0.80
CA LEU A 167 -13.06 -13.67 -0.41
C LEU A 167 -13.25 -12.44 -1.30
N ASN A 168 -13.34 -11.23 -0.71
CA ASN A 168 -13.44 -9.96 -1.46
C ASN A 168 -12.22 -9.65 -2.31
N SER A 169 -11.07 -10.16 -1.94
CA SER A 169 -9.81 -9.90 -2.64
C SER A 169 -9.60 -10.85 -3.82
N ILE A 170 -10.53 -11.76 -4.10
CA ILE A 170 -10.50 -12.61 -5.28
C ILE A 170 -10.93 -11.77 -6.50
N LYS A 171 -10.10 -11.78 -7.54
CA LYS A 171 -10.40 -11.07 -8.78
C LYS A 171 -11.77 -11.53 -9.38
N GLY A 172 -12.65 -10.57 -9.65
CA GLY A 172 -13.99 -10.86 -10.16
C GLY A 172 -15.07 -11.04 -9.09
N VAL A 173 -14.69 -11.05 -7.81
CA VAL A 173 -15.62 -10.97 -6.67
C VAL A 173 -15.71 -9.51 -6.25
N SER A 174 -16.91 -8.97 -6.09
CA SER A 174 -17.16 -7.58 -5.71
C SER A 174 -17.98 -7.49 -4.44
N GLN A 175 -17.93 -6.33 -3.79
CA GLN A 175 -18.73 -6.08 -2.58
C GLN A 175 -20.24 -6.28 -2.80
N LYS A 176 -20.74 -6.07 -4.03
CA LYS A 176 -22.15 -6.31 -4.38
C LYS A 176 -22.56 -7.79 -4.30
N THR A 177 -21.60 -8.71 -4.36
CA THR A 177 -21.84 -10.15 -4.25
C THR A 177 -21.73 -10.67 -2.82
N LEU A 178 -21.44 -9.81 -1.83
CA LEU A 178 -21.19 -10.22 -0.45
C LEU A 178 -22.37 -10.98 0.17
N GLN A 179 -23.58 -10.47 0.01
CA GLN A 179 -24.77 -11.13 0.55
C GLN A 179 -24.98 -12.50 -0.12
N ALA A 180 -24.88 -12.53 -1.44
CA ALA A 180 -25.00 -13.78 -2.20
C ALA A 180 -23.92 -14.81 -1.80
N LEU A 181 -22.68 -14.35 -1.50
CA LEU A 181 -21.63 -15.23 -0.99
C LEU A 181 -21.94 -15.76 0.41
N THR A 182 -22.54 -14.95 1.29
CA THR A 182 -22.96 -15.38 2.62
C THR A 182 -24.05 -16.43 2.51
N ASP A 183 -25.08 -16.18 1.72
CA ASP A 183 -26.20 -17.12 1.48
C ASP A 183 -25.68 -18.44 0.88
N PHE A 184 -24.73 -18.36 -0.06
CA PHE A 184 -24.08 -19.52 -0.64
C PHE A 184 -23.30 -20.34 0.39
N ARG A 185 -22.57 -19.71 1.30
CA ARG A 185 -21.81 -20.38 2.39
C ARG A 185 -22.72 -21.15 3.36
N GLU A 186 -23.90 -20.62 3.60
CA GLU A 186 -24.88 -21.20 4.52
C GLU A 186 -25.70 -22.33 3.86
N SER A 187 -25.61 -22.51 2.54
CA SER A 187 -26.32 -23.57 1.84
C SER A 187 -25.72 -24.95 2.09
N ASP A 188 -26.56 -25.97 2.14
CA ASP A 188 -26.12 -27.37 2.16
C ASP A 188 -25.66 -27.78 0.76
N THR A 189 -24.38 -28.12 0.62
CA THR A 189 -23.79 -28.43 -0.69
C THR A 189 -23.02 -29.75 -0.65
N PRO A 190 -23.72 -30.90 -0.54
CA PRO A 190 -23.10 -32.20 -0.42
C PRO A 190 -22.34 -32.64 -1.67
N THR A 191 -22.75 -32.18 -2.87
CA THR A 191 -22.06 -32.47 -4.14
C THR A 191 -21.65 -31.19 -4.87
N LYS A 192 -20.72 -31.32 -5.84
CA LYS A 192 -20.33 -30.17 -6.70
C LYS A 192 -21.48 -29.57 -7.48
N TYR A 193 -22.47 -30.37 -7.84
CA TYR A 193 -23.65 -29.92 -8.59
C TYR A 193 -24.62 -29.14 -7.71
N ASP A 194 -24.74 -29.53 -6.44
CA ASP A 194 -25.52 -28.78 -5.46
C ASP A 194 -24.90 -27.39 -5.24
N ILE A 195 -23.54 -27.28 -5.26
CA ILE A 195 -22.88 -26.00 -5.27
C ILE A 195 -23.31 -25.13 -6.46
N PHE A 196 -23.34 -25.68 -7.67
CA PHE A 196 -23.71 -24.92 -8.86
C PHE A 196 -25.15 -24.43 -8.79
N ILE A 197 -26.06 -25.24 -8.25
CA ILE A 197 -27.46 -24.89 -8.02
C ILE A 197 -27.56 -23.82 -6.94
N SER A 198 -26.93 -24.05 -5.78
CA SER A 198 -26.97 -23.13 -4.64
C SER A 198 -26.37 -21.77 -5.00
N ALA A 199 -25.28 -21.73 -5.75
CA ALA A 199 -24.68 -20.48 -6.25
C ALA A 199 -25.68 -19.70 -7.11
N LYS A 200 -26.39 -20.36 -8.01
CA LYS A 200 -27.44 -19.74 -8.84
C LYS A 200 -28.61 -19.23 -8.00
N GLN A 201 -29.07 -20.01 -7.03
CA GLN A 201 -30.16 -19.62 -6.12
C GLN A 201 -29.79 -18.43 -5.25
N ALA A 202 -28.52 -18.36 -4.78
CA ALA A 202 -27.99 -17.23 -4.03
C ALA A 202 -27.65 -16.01 -4.91
N GLY A 203 -27.93 -16.05 -6.22
CA GLY A 203 -27.66 -14.94 -7.13
C GLY A 203 -26.20 -14.79 -7.56
N ILE A 204 -25.36 -15.80 -7.32
CA ILE A 204 -23.97 -15.81 -7.79
C ILE A 204 -23.96 -16.18 -9.28
N ASN A 205 -23.45 -15.28 -10.11
CA ASN A 205 -23.30 -15.55 -11.53
C ASN A 205 -22.12 -16.49 -11.80
N ILE A 206 -22.12 -17.10 -12.99
CA ILE A 206 -21.10 -18.07 -13.39
C ILE A 206 -19.68 -17.50 -13.41
N GLY A 207 -19.53 -16.20 -13.66
CA GLY A 207 -18.23 -15.52 -13.64
C GLY A 207 -17.62 -15.50 -12.22
N VAL A 208 -18.42 -15.13 -11.22
CA VAL A 208 -18.02 -15.14 -9.80
C VAL A 208 -17.75 -16.57 -9.32
N LEU A 209 -18.63 -17.52 -9.67
CA LEU A 209 -18.40 -18.93 -9.32
C LEU A 209 -17.10 -19.47 -9.93
N SER A 210 -16.83 -19.15 -11.20
CA SER A 210 -15.58 -19.52 -11.87
C SER A 210 -14.36 -18.88 -11.18
N ALA A 211 -14.46 -17.62 -10.75
CA ALA A 211 -13.40 -16.94 -10.01
C ALA A 211 -13.10 -17.61 -8.65
N LEU A 212 -14.13 -17.98 -7.90
CA LEU A 212 -14.01 -18.74 -6.65
C LEU A 212 -13.33 -20.10 -6.88
N ILE A 213 -13.71 -20.83 -7.91
CA ILE A 213 -13.11 -22.12 -8.26
C ILE A 213 -11.63 -21.93 -8.65
N GLN A 214 -11.32 -20.96 -9.52
CA GLN A 214 -9.97 -20.68 -9.99
C GLN A 214 -9.03 -20.24 -8.84
N ALA A 215 -9.54 -19.43 -7.92
CA ALA A 215 -8.83 -19.04 -6.71
C ALA A 215 -8.58 -20.22 -5.74
N GLY A 216 -9.31 -21.33 -5.89
CA GLY A 216 -9.22 -22.51 -5.04
C GLY A 216 -10.13 -22.47 -3.82
N ALA A 217 -11.09 -21.55 -3.75
CA ALA A 217 -12.01 -21.44 -2.62
C ALA A 217 -12.93 -22.65 -2.45
N LEU A 218 -13.01 -23.54 -3.44
CA LEU A 218 -13.82 -24.78 -3.46
C LEU A 218 -12.94 -26.04 -3.59
N GLN A 219 -11.84 -26.11 -2.88
CA GLN A 219 -10.87 -27.24 -2.98
C GLN A 219 -11.37 -28.57 -2.42
N SER A 220 -12.43 -28.57 -1.62
CA SER A 220 -12.96 -29.75 -0.93
C SER A 220 -13.38 -30.91 -1.86
N TYR A 221 -13.58 -30.65 -3.16
CA TYR A 221 -14.11 -31.62 -4.12
C TYR A 221 -13.06 -32.46 -4.86
N LYS A 222 -11.79 -32.43 -4.47
CA LYS A 222 -10.70 -33.24 -5.04
C LYS A 222 -10.63 -33.28 -6.59
N THR A 223 -11.27 -32.31 -7.26
CA THR A 223 -11.34 -32.17 -8.72
C THR A 223 -10.35 -31.07 -9.15
N LYS A 224 -9.67 -31.26 -10.28
CA LYS A 224 -8.81 -30.21 -10.84
C LYS A 224 -9.62 -28.94 -11.10
N ARG A 225 -9.09 -27.77 -10.71
CA ARG A 225 -9.79 -26.47 -10.84
C ARG A 225 -10.29 -26.19 -12.26
N SER A 226 -9.45 -26.45 -13.26
CA SER A 226 -9.81 -26.27 -14.68
C SER A 226 -11.01 -27.12 -15.09
N ARG A 227 -11.06 -28.38 -14.64
CA ARG A 227 -12.19 -29.26 -14.89
C ARG A 227 -13.45 -28.77 -14.17
N LEU A 228 -13.33 -28.35 -12.91
CA LEU A 228 -14.47 -27.86 -12.12
C LEU A 228 -15.07 -26.57 -12.73
N VAL A 229 -14.24 -25.67 -13.25
CA VAL A 229 -14.69 -24.48 -14.00
C VAL A 229 -15.46 -24.88 -15.25
N LEU A 230 -14.91 -25.80 -16.05
CA LEU A 230 -15.57 -26.28 -17.28
C LEU A 230 -16.94 -26.95 -16.98
N GLU A 231 -16.96 -27.80 -15.95
CA GLU A 231 -18.21 -28.43 -15.50
C GLU A 231 -19.25 -27.41 -15.04
N ALA A 232 -18.85 -26.38 -14.27
CA ALA A 232 -19.72 -25.30 -13.82
C ALA A 232 -20.29 -24.49 -15.00
N GLN A 233 -19.44 -24.15 -15.96
CA GLN A 233 -19.85 -23.43 -17.17
C GLN A 233 -20.81 -24.25 -18.03
N SER A 234 -20.49 -25.52 -18.27
CA SER A 234 -21.34 -26.43 -19.03
C SER A 234 -22.70 -26.65 -18.35
N PHE A 235 -22.68 -26.88 -17.03
CA PHE A 235 -23.89 -27.04 -16.23
C PHE A 235 -24.78 -25.78 -16.26
N ASN A 236 -24.17 -24.58 -16.28
CA ASN A 236 -24.93 -23.34 -16.37
C ASN A 236 -25.72 -23.20 -17.68
N LEU A 237 -25.25 -23.81 -18.78
CA LEU A 237 -25.89 -23.77 -20.09
C LEU A 237 -27.09 -24.70 -20.19
N LEU A 238 -27.19 -25.71 -19.32
CA LEU A 238 -28.28 -26.70 -19.35
C LEU A 238 -29.61 -26.07 -18.93
N THR A 239 -30.69 -26.54 -19.52
CA THR A 239 -32.06 -26.26 -19.06
C THR A 239 -32.34 -26.93 -17.71
N ASP A 240 -33.35 -26.47 -16.99
CA ASP A 240 -33.68 -27.02 -15.67
C ASP A 240 -34.10 -28.51 -15.73
N ARG A 241 -34.66 -28.98 -16.87
CA ARG A 241 -34.96 -30.39 -17.12
C ARG A 241 -33.67 -31.19 -17.30
N GLU A 242 -32.74 -30.69 -18.10
CA GLU A 242 -31.44 -31.34 -18.33
C GLU A 242 -30.61 -31.37 -17.04
N LYS A 243 -30.63 -30.32 -16.23
CA LYS A 243 -29.96 -30.29 -14.93
C LYS A 243 -30.47 -31.40 -14.01
N ARG A 244 -31.78 -31.57 -13.90
CA ARG A 244 -32.36 -32.63 -13.08
C ARG A 244 -31.95 -34.02 -13.60
N ASN A 245 -32.01 -34.25 -14.91
CA ASN A 245 -31.59 -35.51 -15.51
C ASN A 245 -30.10 -35.76 -15.29
N PHE A 246 -29.26 -34.71 -15.42
CA PHE A 246 -27.82 -34.80 -15.23
C PHE A 246 -27.46 -35.18 -13.79
N ILE A 247 -28.12 -34.60 -12.79
CA ILE A 247 -27.91 -34.90 -11.37
C ILE A 247 -28.28 -36.36 -11.07
N GLN A 248 -29.41 -36.86 -11.63
CA GLN A 248 -29.85 -38.23 -11.43
C GLN A 248 -28.95 -39.26 -12.11
N LEU A 249 -28.40 -38.93 -13.26
CA LEU A 249 -27.54 -39.80 -14.06
C LEU A 249 -26.05 -39.64 -13.75
N GLY A 250 -25.65 -38.51 -13.14
CA GLY A 250 -24.25 -38.11 -12.90
C GLY A 250 -23.37 -39.19 -12.23
N PRO A 251 -23.87 -39.93 -11.22
CA PRO A 251 -23.12 -41.03 -10.63
C PRO A 251 -22.89 -42.21 -11.56
N LYS A 252 -23.72 -42.33 -12.62
CA LYS A 252 -23.70 -43.42 -13.60
C LYS A 252 -22.99 -43.03 -14.91
N PHE A 253 -22.64 -41.76 -15.10
CA PHE A 253 -21.98 -41.27 -16.30
C PHE A 253 -20.49 -41.62 -16.29
N ASN A 254 -20.06 -42.42 -17.23
CA ASN A 254 -18.64 -42.64 -17.47
C ASN A 254 -18.10 -41.41 -18.25
N TYR A 255 -17.39 -40.53 -17.55
CA TYR A 255 -16.83 -39.29 -18.11
C TYR A 255 -15.72 -39.52 -19.16
N ASP A 256 -15.26 -40.74 -19.32
CA ASP A 256 -14.25 -41.10 -20.33
C ASP A 256 -14.76 -40.96 -21.77
N VAL A 257 -16.07 -40.90 -21.95
CA VAL A 257 -16.70 -40.74 -23.30
C VAL A 257 -16.66 -39.26 -23.79
N LEU A 258 -16.39 -38.30 -22.93
CA LEU A 258 -16.26 -36.87 -23.32
C LEU A 258 -14.83 -36.46 -23.63
N ASN A 259 -13.88 -37.37 -23.56
CA ASN A 259 -12.46 -37.14 -23.88
C ASN A 259 -12.06 -37.62 -25.29
N THR A 260 -13.03 -37.96 -26.15
CA THR A 260 -12.78 -38.29 -27.56
C THR A 260 -13.24 -37.11 -28.46
#